data_dfd5fb90f6505e9ca3f950c3c39c38c0
#
_entry.id   dfd5fb90f6505e9ca3f950c3c39c38c0
#
_cell.length_a   1.000
_cell.length_b   1.000
_cell.length_c   1.000
_cell.angle_alpha   90.00
_cell.angle_beta   90.00
_cell.angle_gamma   90.00
#
_symmetry.space_group_name_H-M   'P 1'
#
loop_
_entity.id
_entity.type
_entity.pdbx_description
1 polymer ?
#
loop_
_entity_poly.entity_id
_entity_poly.type
_entity_poly.pdbx_seq_one_letter_code
_entity_poly.pdbx_strand_id
1 'polypeptide(L)'
;MRMMAMMSGLAILAVSAAAGPLSFSSGENRTHLIELFSSEGCSSCPPAEAWLGGLRDAPGLWRDFVPVAFHVVYWDRLGWRDRFASKLFTDRQYAYSRQWKSESVYTPGFVLDGAEWRQPSGQYPLSSSAEKTGVLSVEYADDGQCRVRFDRPGEYEVHAALLGGGIISQVKAGENEGRTLHHEFVALGMKSARVAAGTAELSLPRTAGEGGAPRALAVWVTHRGELAPLQATGGWLK
;
A
#
# COMPACT_ATOMS: atom_id res chain seq x y z
N MET A 1 -52.03 16.77 51.27
CA MET A 1 -51.84 15.68 50.31
C MET A 1 -50.91 16.18 49.24
N ARG A 2 -49.62 15.77 49.21
CA ARG A 2 -48.60 16.14 48.18
C ARG A 2 -48.43 14.93 47.28
N MET A 3 -48.83 15.04 46.01
CA MET A 3 -48.61 14.04 45.02
C MET A 3 -47.15 14.17 44.54
N MET A 4 -46.35 13.12 44.77
CA MET A 4 -45.02 12.95 44.18
C MET A 4 -45.17 12.33 42.77
N ALA A 5 -44.82 13.08 41.75
CA ALA A 5 -44.74 12.56 40.39
C ALA A 5 -43.38 11.86 40.22
N MET A 6 -43.40 10.55 39.98
CA MET A 6 -42.23 9.77 39.56
C MET A 6 -41.99 9.98 38.07
N MET A 7 -40.89 10.67 37.72
CA MET A 7 -40.37 10.72 36.34
C MET A 7 -39.50 9.46 36.11
N SER A 8 -40.01 8.51 35.33
CA SER A 8 -39.23 7.38 34.83
C SER A 8 -38.37 7.85 33.68
N GLY A 9 -37.08 8.00 33.88
CA GLY A 9 -36.09 8.26 32.82
C GLY A 9 -35.85 7.02 31.97
N LEU A 10 -36.22 7.07 30.70
CA LEU A 10 -35.91 6.05 29.69
C LEU A 10 -34.46 6.25 29.22
N ALA A 11 -33.55 5.40 29.67
CA ALA A 11 -32.16 5.40 29.18
C ALA A 11 -32.13 4.76 27.77
N ILE A 12 -31.92 5.55 26.76
CA ILE A 12 -31.65 5.08 25.35
C ILE A 12 -30.21 4.60 25.30
N LEU A 13 -30.02 3.28 25.29
CA LEU A 13 -28.75 2.66 25.01
C LEU A 13 -28.48 2.85 23.48
N ALA A 14 -27.57 3.73 23.15
CA ALA A 14 -27.05 3.87 21.78
C ALA A 14 -26.20 2.63 21.45
N VAL A 15 -26.73 1.70 20.66
CA VAL A 15 -26.00 0.60 20.10
C VAL A 15 -25.12 1.19 18.99
N SER A 16 -23.82 1.33 19.24
CA SER A 16 -22.85 1.67 18.20
C SER A 16 -22.76 0.47 17.26
N ALA A 17 -23.32 0.58 16.06
CA ALA A 17 -23.13 -0.41 15.03
C ALA A 17 -21.64 -0.35 14.60
N ALA A 18 -20.87 -1.39 14.91
CA ALA A 18 -19.54 -1.55 14.35
C ALA A 18 -19.68 -1.63 12.82
N ALA A 19 -18.94 -0.79 12.11
CA ALA A 19 -18.88 -0.89 10.65
C ALA A 19 -18.36 -2.29 10.29
N GLY A 20 -19.02 -2.94 9.33
CA GLY A 20 -18.58 -4.24 8.85
C GLY A 20 -17.23 -4.12 8.13
N PRO A 21 -16.53 -5.26 7.89
CA PRO A 21 -15.25 -5.24 7.21
C PRO A 21 -15.39 -4.65 5.79
N LEU A 22 -14.36 -3.90 5.36
CA LEU A 22 -14.25 -3.42 3.99
C LEU A 22 -13.84 -4.59 3.09
N SER A 23 -14.43 -4.67 1.90
CA SER A 23 -14.12 -5.72 0.94
C SER A 23 -13.59 -5.12 -0.35
N PHE A 24 -12.50 -5.70 -0.85
CA PHE A 24 -11.88 -5.35 -2.13
C PHE A 24 -11.71 -6.63 -2.94
N SER A 25 -11.83 -6.53 -4.27
CA SER A 25 -11.64 -7.67 -5.16
C SER A 25 -11.08 -7.20 -6.49
N SER A 26 -10.11 -7.94 -7.03
CA SER A 26 -9.67 -7.76 -8.40
C SER A 26 -10.73 -8.33 -9.37
N GLY A 27 -10.61 -7.99 -10.65
CA GLY A 27 -11.21 -8.76 -11.72
C GLY A 27 -10.48 -10.09 -11.97
N GLU A 28 -10.91 -10.86 -12.98
CA GLU A 28 -10.17 -12.05 -13.46
C GLU A 28 -8.86 -11.67 -14.18
N ASN A 29 -8.86 -10.50 -14.83
CA ASN A 29 -7.70 -9.99 -15.54
C ASN A 29 -6.68 -9.43 -14.55
N ARG A 30 -5.40 -9.49 -14.92
CA ARG A 30 -4.32 -8.94 -14.09
C ARG A 30 -4.54 -7.46 -13.82
N THR A 31 -4.53 -7.09 -12.56
CA THR A 31 -4.33 -5.73 -12.07
C THR A 31 -2.83 -5.53 -11.86
N HIS A 32 -2.26 -4.52 -12.50
CA HIS A 32 -0.82 -4.23 -12.42
C HIS A 32 -0.41 -3.75 -11.02
N LEU A 33 0.76 -4.15 -10.53
CA LEU A 33 1.38 -3.57 -9.33
C LEU A 33 2.49 -2.60 -9.77
N ILE A 34 2.38 -1.35 -9.36
CA ILE A 34 3.40 -0.32 -9.54
C ILE A 34 4.10 -0.10 -8.21
N GLU A 35 5.39 -0.38 -8.14
CA GLU A 35 6.20 -0.10 -6.97
C GLU A 35 7.17 1.03 -7.28
N LEU A 36 7.28 2.00 -6.39
CA LEU A 36 8.28 3.05 -6.41
C LEU A 36 9.17 2.90 -5.19
N PHE A 37 10.47 2.70 -5.39
CA PHE A 37 11.46 2.82 -4.33
C PHE A 37 11.97 4.26 -4.26
N SER A 38 11.78 4.91 -3.10
CA SER A 38 12.01 6.34 -2.89
C SER A 38 12.63 6.61 -1.52
N SER A 39 12.92 7.87 -1.22
CA SER A 39 13.26 8.37 0.11
C SER A 39 13.11 9.88 0.18
N GLU A 40 12.69 10.41 1.34
CA GLU A 40 12.73 11.86 1.62
C GLU A 40 14.15 12.44 1.52
N GLY A 41 15.19 11.61 1.71
CA GLY A 41 16.59 12.01 1.61
C GLY A 41 17.15 12.09 0.19
N CYS A 42 16.40 11.64 -0.82
CA CYS A 42 16.84 11.57 -2.21
C CYS A 42 16.35 12.78 -3.01
N SER A 43 17.25 13.63 -3.50
CA SER A 43 16.89 14.89 -4.21
C SER A 43 16.25 14.69 -5.59
N SER A 44 16.48 13.54 -6.23
CA SER A 44 15.89 13.17 -7.51
C SER A 44 14.55 12.45 -7.38
N CYS A 45 14.11 12.09 -6.17
CA CYS A 45 12.89 11.33 -5.94
C CYS A 45 11.58 12.13 -6.04
N PRO A 46 11.49 13.42 -5.67
CA PRO A 46 10.23 14.14 -5.64
C PRO A 46 9.46 14.16 -6.97
N PRO A 47 10.08 14.27 -8.16
CA PRO A 47 9.34 14.17 -9.43
C PRO A 47 8.70 12.79 -9.64
N ALA A 48 9.35 11.72 -9.21
CA ALA A 48 8.82 10.36 -9.30
C ALA A 48 7.64 10.15 -8.35
N GLU A 49 7.74 10.66 -7.12
CA GLU A 49 6.62 10.64 -6.17
C GLU A 49 5.44 11.48 -6.65
N ALA A 50 5.69 12.65 -7.24
CA ALA A 50 4.64 13.47 -7.84
C ALA A 50 3.94 12.75 -9.00
N TRP A 51 4.71 12.01 -9.84
CA TRP A 51 4.15 11.17 -10.88
C TRP A 51 3.26 10.06 -10.28
N LEU A 52 3.76 9.32 -9.29
CA LEU A 52 2.98 8.26 -8.62
C LEU A 52 1.73 8.86 -7.96
N GLY A 53 1.87 10.01 -7.30
CA GLY A 53 0.77 10.74 -6.66
C GLY A 53 -0.34 11.14 -7.62
N GLY A 54 0.00 11.50 -8.86
CA GLY A 54 -0.97 11.79 -9.91
C GLY A 54 -1.87 10.61 -10.30
N LEU A 55 -1.49 9.37 -9.93
CA LEU A 55 -2.33 8.19 -10.11
C LEU A 55 -3.57 8.17 -9.21
N ARG A 56 -3.61 9.03 -8.18
CA ARG A 56 -4.72 9.11 -7.23
C ARG A 56 -6.07 9.36 -7.92
N ASP A 57 -6.06 10.22 -8.93
CA ASP A 57 -7.27 10.60 -9.67
C ASP A 57 -7.32 9.95 -11.06
N ALA A 58 -6.39 9.04 -11.36
CA ALA A 58 -6.32 8.38 -12.66
C ALA A 58 -7.44 7.34 -12.83
N PRO A 59 -8.09 7.28 -13.99
CA PRO A 59 -9.01 6.21 -14.32
C PRO A 59 -8.33 4.85 -14.22
N GLY A 60 -8.95 3.91 -13.53
CA GLY A 60 -8.39 2.56 -13.36
C GLY A 60 -7.63 2.32 -12.06
N LEU A 61 -7.41 3.34 -11.21
CA LEU A 61 -6.88 3.12 -9.87
C LEU A 61 -7.66 2.01 -9.14
N TRP A 62 -6.94 1.08 -8.54
CA TRP A 62 -7.41 -0.12 -7.85
C TRP A 62 -8.04 -1.21 -8.74
N ARG A 63 -8.40 -0.89 -9.99
CA ARG A 63 -8.96 -1.84 -10.96
C ARG A 63 -7.92 -2.33 -11.96
N ASP A 64 -7.22 -1.40 -12.59
CA ASP A 64 -6.25 -1.68 -13.64
C ASP A 64 -4.82 -1.68 -13.08
N PHE A 65 -4.58 -0.92 -12.01
CA PHE A 65 -3.28 -0.86 -11.31
C PHE A 65 -3.43 -0.49 -9.83
N VAL A 66 -2.43 -0.93 -9.05
CA VAL A 66 -2.27 -0.66 -7.61
C VAL A 66 -0.88 -0.02 -7.40
N PRO A 67 -0.80 1.26 -7.00
CA PRO A 67 0.47 1.93 -6.73
C PRO A 67 0.90 1.76 -5.28
N VAL A 68 2.22 1.61 -5.04
CA VAL A 68 2.84 1.56 -3.71
C VAL A 68 4.19 2.28 -3.76
N ALA A 69 4.42 3.23 -2.85
CA ALA A 69 5.73 3.83 -2.62
C ALA A 69 6.41 3.19 -1.40
N PHE A 70 7.58 2.61 -1.60
CA PHE A 70 8.42 2.02 -0.57
C PHE A 70 9.62 2.92 -0.27
N HIS A 71 9.72 3.45 0.94
CA HIS A 71 10.84 4.27 1.32
C HIS A 71 11.98 3.43 1.90
N VAL A 72 13.20 3.71 1.40
CA VAL A 72 14.42 2.95 1.71
C VAL A 72 15.33 3.68 2.68
N VAL A 73 16.04 2.93 3.55
CA VAL A 73 16.79 3.48 4.68
C VAL A 73 18.18 3.99 4.33
N TYR A 74 18.75 3.65 3.16
CA TYR A 74 20.15 3.95 2.89
C TYR A 74 20.45 5.44 2.64
N TRP A 75 19.44 6.29 2.53
CA TRP A 75 19.56 7.74 2.48
C TRP A 75 19.64 8.40 3.86
N ASP A 76 19.15 7.73 4.92
CA ASP A 76 19.12 8.27 6.31
C ASP A 76 20.51 8.70 6.80
N ARG A 77 21.59 8.12 6.25
CA ARG A 77 22.99 8.46 6.55
C ARG A 77 23.38 9.90 6.18
N LEU A 78 22.56 10.61 5.40
CA LEU A 78 22.80 12.00 4.99
C LEU A 78 22.21 13.03 5.98
N GLY A 79 21.79 12.59 7.17
CA GLY A 79 21.39 13.47 8.27
C GLY A 79 19.87 13.70 8.37
N TRP A 80 19.07 13.19 7.45
CA TRP A 80 17.61 13.17 7.55
C TRP A 80 17.12 11.74 7.67
N ARG A 81 16.45 11.44 8.79
CA ARG A 81 15.82 10.14 8.98
C ARG A 81 14.42 10.17 8.39
N ASP A 82 14.22 9.44 7.32
CA ASP A 82 12.93 9.27 6.68
C ASP A 82 12.02 8.39 7.55
N ARG A 83 10.92 8.95 8.05
CA ARG A 83 10.00 8.25 8.96
C ARG A 83 9.22 7.11 8.30
N PHE A 84 9.15 7.07 6.98
CA PHE A 84 8.50 6.03 6.20
C PHE A 84 9.48 4.94 5.77
N ALA A 85 10.78 5.21 5.85
CA ALA A 85 11.80 4.26 5.44
C ALA A 85 11.83 3.04 6.36
N SER A 86 11.94 1.86 5.74
CA SER A 86 12.01 0.60 6.44
C SER A 86 13.08 -0.31 5.84
N LYS A 87 13.78 -1.04 6.73
CA LYS A 87 14.68 -2.10 6.29
C LYS A 87 13.94 -3.16 5.46
N LEU A 88 12.70 -3.47 5.80
CA LEU A 88 11.86 -4.41 5.03
C LEU A 88 11.72 -3.97 3.57
N PHE A 89 11.50 -2.69 3.32
CA PHE A 89 11.35 -2.14 1.97
C PHE A 89 12.68 -2.10 1.23
N THR A 90 13.75 -1.76 1.93
CA THR A 90 15.11 -1.81 1.40
C THR A 90 15.50 -3.24 1.00
N ASP A 91 15.21 -4.22 1.86
CA ASP A 91 15.48 -5.64 1.58
C ASP A 91 14.69 -6.14 0.35
N ARG A 92 13.45 -5.64 0.16
CA ARG A 92 12.63 -5.93 -1.05
C ARG A 92 13.31 -5.37 -2.31
N GLN A 93 13.83 -4.14 -2.27
CA GLN A 93 14.57 -3.58 -3.40
C GLN A 93 15.84 -4.38 -3.72
N TYR A 94 16.60 -4.77 -2.68
CA TYR A 94 17.76 -5.65 -2.87
C TYR A 94 17.38 -7.04 -3.40
N ALA A 95 16.20 -7.56 -3.06
CA ALA A 95 15.72 -8.82 -3.60
C ALA A 95 15.47 -8.70 -5.12
N TYR A 96 14.88 -7.60 -5.57
CA TYR A 96 14.75 -7.29 -7.01
C TYR A 96 16.11 -7.18 -7.71
N SER A 97 17.05 -6.41 -7.13
CA SER A 97 18.41 -6.27 -7.68
C SER A 97 19.08 -7.65 -7.88
N ARG A 98 18.96 -8.55 -6.89
CA ARG A 98 19.49 -9.92 -7.03
C ARG A 98 18.80 -10.71 -8.14
N GLN A 99 17.47 -10.63 -8.22
CA GLN A 99 16.69 -11.33 -9.25
C GLN A 99 17.07 -10.85 -10.66
N TRP A 100 17.27 -9.55 -10.84
CA TRP A 100 17.68 -8.96 -12.13
C TRP A 100 19.18 -9.06 -12.41
N LYS A 101 19.98 -9.59 -11.45
CA LYS A 101 21.45 -9.62 -11.52
C LYS A 101 22.04 -8.22 -11.72
N SER A 102 21.42 -7.22 -11.12
CA SER A 102 21.92 -5.85 -11.10
C SER A 102 22.96 -5.68 -10.00
N GLU A 103 24.06 -4.98 -10.30
CA GLU A 103 25.13 -4.74 -9.33
C GLU A 103 24.80 -3.61 -8.33
N SER A 104 23.73 -2.86 -8.59
CA SER A 104 23.34 -1.71 -7.76
C SER A 104 21.85 -1.57 -7.58
N VAL A 105 21.45 -0.87 -6.53
CA VAL A 105 20.11 -0.32 -6.30
C VAL A 105 20.19 1.21 -6.37
N TYR A 106 19.09 1.83 -6.75
CA TYR A 106 19.00 3.28 -6.88
C TYR A 106 17.59 3.79 -6.57
N THR A 107 17.49 5.08 -6.30
CA THR A 107 16.22 5.81 -6.20
C THR A 107 16.27 7.07 -7.08
N PRO A 108 15.12 7.48 -7.65
CA PRO A 108 13.87 6.74 -7.66
C PRO A 108 13.97 5.50 -8.56
N GLY A 109 13.48 4.36 -8.07
CA GLY A 109 13.44 3.10 -8.84
C GLY A 109 12.01 2.62 -9.01
N PHE A 110 11.51 2.52 -10.24
CA PHE A 110 10.19 1.95 -10.51
C PHE A 110 10.26 0.47 -10.86
N VAL A 111 9.25 -0.26 -10.41
CA VAL A 111 9.01 -1.66 -10.76
C VAL A 111 7.57 -1.81 -11.22
N LEU A 112 7.36 -2.44 -12.36
CA LEU A 112 6.04 -2.80 -12.88
C LEU A 112 5.96 -4.32 -12.98
N ASP A 113 5.03 -4.92 -12.24
CA ASP A 113 4.80 -6.37 -12.23
C ASP A 113 6.08 -7.21 -12.03
N GLY A 114 6.98 -6.74 -11.18
CA GLY A 114 8.23 -7.43 -10.87
C GLY A 114 9.39 -7.16 -11.83
N ALA A 115 9.19 -6.40 -12.90
CA ALA A 115 10.22 -5.98 -13.84
C ALA A 115 10.67 -4.53 -13.59
N GLU A 116 11.97 -4.27 -13.76
CA GLU A 116 12.48 -2.90 -13.70
C GLU A 116 11.77 -2.03 -14.76
N TRP A 117 11.21 -0.92 -14.34
CA TRP A 117 10.51 0.00 -15.21
C TRP A 117 11.25 1.35 -15.26
N ARG A 118 12.14 1.49 -16.25
CA ARG A 118 12.91 2.73 -16.45
C ARG A 118 12.04 3.76 -17.13
N GLN A 119 11.69 4.80 -16.40
CA GLN A 119 10.89 5.93 -16.87
C GLN A 119 9.44 5.59 -17.22
N PRO A 120 8.53 5.70 -16.26
CA PRO A 120 7.14 5.89 -16.63
C PRO A 120 7.03 7.22 -17.38
N SER A 121 7.12 7.15 -18.71
CA SER A 121 6.98 8.31 -19.59
C SER A 121 5.64 8.25 -20.27
N GLY A 122 4.95 9.39 -20.28
CA GLY A 122 3.69 9.53 -20.99
C GLY A 122 2.47 9.60 -20.08
N GLN A 123 1.35 9.84 -20.72
CA GLN A 123 0.05 9.95 -20.10
C GLN A 123 -0.37 8.60 -19.49
N TYR A 124 -0.87 8.63 -18.24
CA TYR A 124 -1.63 7.52 -17.70
C TYR A 124 -2.69 7.07 -18.73
N PRO A 125 -3.00 5.82 -18.86
CA PRO A 125 -2.95 4.78 -17.89
C PRO A 125 -2.23 3.52 -18.39
N LEU A 126 -1.76 2.70 -17.46
CA LEU A 126 -1.67 1.29 -17.77
C LEU A 126 -3.09 0.81 -18.10
N SER A 127 -3.31 0.40 -19.33
CA SER A 127 -4.57 -0.26 -19.70
C SER A 127 -4.67 -1.58 -18.95
N SER A 128 -5.89 -1.99 -18.62
CA SER A 128 -6.11 -3.32 -18.05
C SER A 128 -5.43 -4.40 -18.89
N SER A 129 -4.75 -5.31 -18.23
CA SER A 129 -4.14 -6.47 -18.88
C SER A 129 -5.25 -7.40 -19.42
N ALA A 130 -5.01 -8.03 -20.56
CA ALA A 130 -5.88 -9.11 -21.06
C ALA A 130 -5.55 -10.48 -20.43
N GLU A 131 -4.47 -10.57 -19.64
CA GLU A 131 -4.03 -11.82 -19.02
C GLU A 131 -4.95 -12.19 -17.85
N LYS A 132 -5.53 -13.39 -17.90
CA LYS A 132 -6.37 -13.93 -16.83
C LYS A 132 -5.50 -14.59 -15.76
N THR A 133 -5.42 -13.97 -14.60
CA THR A 133 -4.59 -14.42 -13.47
C THR A 133 -5.40 -14.95 -12.29
N GLY A 134 -6.71 -14.88 -12.34
CA GLY A 134 -7.61 -15.27 -11.25
C GLY A 134 -8.01 -14.10 -10.36
N VAL A 135 -8.95 -14.34 -9.46
CA VAL A 135 -9.53 -13.31 -8.59
C VAL A 135 -8.87 -13.33 -7.22
N LEU A 136 -8.35 -12.18 -6.84
CA LEU A 136 -7.82 -11.90 -5.50
C LEU A 136 -8.84 -11.07 -4.73
N SER A 137 -9.36 -11.61 -3.62
CA SER A 137 -10.33 -10.92 -2.76
C SER A 137 -9.75 -10.72 -1.37
N VAL A 138 -10.09 -9.62 -0.74
CA VAL A 138 -9.66 -9.29 0.62
C VAL A 138 -10.80 -8.68 1.42
N GLU A 139 -10.95 -9.11 2.66
CA GLU A 139 -11.75 -8.49 3.69
C GLU A 139 -10.80 -7.85 4.71
N TYR A 140 -10.97 -6.57 4.96
CA TYR A 140 -10.17 -5.78 5.90
C TYR A 140 -11.06 -5.28 7.03
N ALA A 141 -10.70 -5.61 8.26
CA ALA A 141 -11.37 -5.12 9.45
C ALA A 141 -10.60 -3.94 10.10
N ASP A 142 -11.31 -3.08 10.80
CA ASP A 142 -10.74 -1.87 11.43
C ASP A 142 -9.66 -2.17 12.49
N ASP A 143 -9.59 -3.42 12.97
CA ASP A 143 -8.53 -3.90 13.86
C ASP A 143 -7.23 -4.25 13.16
N GLY A 144 -7.18 -4.12 11.82
CA GLY A 144 -6.02 -4.42 10.97
C GLY A 144 -5.98 -5.86 10.47
N GLN A 145 -6.99 -6.68 10.78
CA GLN A 145 -7.07 -8.04 10.26
C GLN A 145 -7.46 -8.02 8.78
N CYS A 146 -6.67 -8.77 7.99
CA CYS A 146 -6.93 -9.01 6.57
C CYS A 146 -7.18 -10.49 6.36
N ARG A 147 -8.35 -10.84 5.84
CA ARG A 147 -8.62 -12.18 5.30
C ARG A 147 -8.55 -12.11 3.79
N VAL A 148 -7.64 -12.88 3.22
CA VAL A 148 -7.36 -12.89 1.77
C VAL A 148 -7.75 -14.23 1.18
N ARG A 149 -8.35 -14.20 -0.01
CA ARG A 149 -8.65 -15.37 -0.82
C ARG A 149 -8.13 -15.18 -2.24
N PHE A 150 -7.45 -16.20 -2.76
CA PHE A 150 -7.06 -16.28 -4.17
C PHE A 150 -7.63 -17.55 -4.78
N ASP A 151 -8.34 -17.43 -5.89
CA ASP A 151 -9.17 -18.50 -6.47
C ASP A 151 -8.40 -19.49 -7.35
N ARG A 152 -7.08 -19.35 -7.47
CA ARG A 152 -6.25 -20.26 -8.27
C ARG A 152 -5.59 -21.32 -7.39
N PRO A 153 -5.55 -22.57 -7.85
CA PRO A 153 -4.75 -23.62 -7.18
C PRO A 153 -3.26 -23.36 -7.39
N GLY A 154 -2.45 -23.56 -6.35
CA GLY A 154 -1.00 -23.39 -6.41
C GLY A 154 -0.39 -23.04 -5.06
N GLU A 155 0.93 -22.86 -5.05
CA GLU A 155 1.67 -22.38 -3.88
C GLU A 155 1.95 -20.90 -4.02
N TYR A 156 1.28 -20.10 -3.21
CA TYR A 156 1.33 -18.65 -3.27
C TYR A 156 1.75 -18.02 -1.95
N GLU A 157 2.24 -16.81 -2.05
CA GLU A 157 2.43 -15.89 -0.94
C GLU A 157 1.62 -14.62 -1.20
N VAL A 158 0.87 -14.18 -0.20
CA VAL A 158 0.14 -12.93 -0.25
C VAL A 158 0.90 -11.87 0.54
N HIS A 159 0.89 -10.66 0.02
CA HIS A 159 1.47 -9.49 0.62
C HIS A 159 0.38 -8.44 0.78
N ALA A 160 0.37 -7.75 1.92
CA ALA A 160 -0.54 -6.65 2.16
C ALA A 160 0.22 -5.46 2.73
N ALA A 161 0.00 -4.28 2.17
CA ALA A 161 0.58 -3.02 2.61
C ALA A 161 -0.51 -2.03 3.00
N LEU A 162 -0.39 -1.45 4.19
CA LEU A 162 -1.16 -0.29 4.59
C LEU A 162 -0.49 0.95 4.00
N LEU A 163 -1.25 1.76 3.28
CA LEU A 163 -0.76 2.94 2.59
C LEU A 163 -1.30 4.23 3.21
N GLY A 164 -0.49 5.26 3.22
CA GLY A 164 -0.89 6.64 3.52
C GLY A 164 -0.91 7.50 2.26
N GLY A 165 -1.83 8.46 2.21
CA GLY A 165 -1.94 9.44 1.14
C GLY A 165 -2.18 10.83 1.69
N GLY A 166 -1.92 11.88 0.90
CA GLY A 166 -2.07 13.26 1.32
C GLY A 166 -1.14 13.68 2.46
N ILE A 167 -0.04 12.96 2.67
CA ILE A 167 0.89 13.22 3.76
C ILE A 167 1.89 14.28 3.33
N ILE A 168 2.18 15.23 4.23
CA ILE A 168 3.14 16.32 4.00
C ILE A 168 4.30 16.19 4.98
N SER A 169 5.53 16.30 4.46
CA SER A 169 6.75 16.32 5.24
C SER A 169 7.54 17.62 5.01
N GLN A 170 8.03 18.20 6.12
CA GLN A 170 8.96 19.33 6.08
C GLN A 170 10.37 18.80 6.34
N VAL A 171 11.17 18.68 5.30
CA VAL A 171 12.51 18.11 5.40
C VAL A 171 13.47 19.15 5.99
N LYS A 172 14.22 18.77 7.03
CA LYS A 172 15.06 19.71 7.80
C LYS A 172 16.56 19.45 7.66
N ALA A 173 16.95 18.42 6.91
CA ALA A 173 18.37 18.08 6.66
C ALA A 173 18.50 17.20 5.41
N GLY A 174 19.74 16.95 4.96
CA GLY A 174 20.04 16.12 3.79
C GLY A 174 19.80 16.85 2.46
N GLU A 175 19.74 16.11 1.35
CA GLU A 175 19.67 16.70 0.01
C GLU A 175 18.37 17.48 -0.27
N ASN A 176 17.30 17.21 0.47
CA ASN A 176 16.01 17.89 0.34
C ASN A 176 15.77 18.90 1.49
N GLU A 177 16.81 19.35 2.19
CA GLU A 177 16.68 20.34 3.28
C GLU A 177 15.87 21.58 2.82
N GLY A 178 14.93 22.00 3.67
CA GLY A 178 14.05 23.14 3.43
C GLY A 178 12.87 22.88 2.50
N ARG A 179 12.77 21.70 1.90
CA ARG A 179 11.67 21.35 0.98
C ARG A 179 10.45 20.81 1.73
N THR A 180 9.28 21.10 1.18
CA THR A 180 8.01 20.45 1.51
C THR A 180 7.78 19.32 0.53
N LEU A 181 7.66 18.10 1.02
CA LEU A 181 7.39 16.91 0.21
C LEU A 181 5.94 16.46 0.42
N HIS A 182 5.34 15.95 -0.64
CA HIS A 182 3.98 15.40 -0.64
C HIS A 182 4.04 13.93 -0.98
N HIS A 183 3.40 13.09 -0.16
CA HIS A 183 3.44 11.64 -0.29
C HIS A 183 2.04 11.08 -0.53
N GLU A 184 1.92 10.26 -1.58
CA GLU A 184 0.77 9.46 -1.90
C GLU A 184 1.17 7.99 -1.99
N PHE A 185 0.29 7.09 -1.58
CA PHE A 185 0.50 5.64 -1.61
C PHE A 185 1.76 5.16 -0.87
N VAL A 186 2.25 5.94 0.11
CA VAL A 186 3.43 5.58 0.88
C VAL A 186 3.13 4.42 1.81
N ALA A 187 3.93 3.36 1.76
CA ALA A 187 3.77 2.19 2.60
C ALA A 187 4.10 2.52 4.07
N LEU A 188 3.10 2.43 4.94
CA LEU A 188 3.22 2.62 6.39
C LEU A 188 3.56 1.32 7.11
N GLY A 189 3.36 0.18 6.46
CA GLY A 189 3.69 -1.15 6.94
C GLY A 189 3.27 -2.21 5.94
N MET A 190 3.95 -3.35 5.98
CA MET A 190 3.68 -4.49 5.10
C MET A 190 3.80 -5.79 5.88
N LYS A 191 2.98 -6.77 5.52
CA LYS A 191 3.01 -8.15 5.99
C LYS A 191 2.86 -9.11 4.84
N SER A 192 3.41 -10.31 5.01
CA SER A 192 3.26 -11.40 4.06
C SER A 192 2.84 -12.67 4.78
N ALA A 193 2.09 -13.52 4.09
CA ALA A 193 1.66 -14.82 4.58
C ALA A 193 1.55 -15.82 3.43
N ARG A 194 1.73 -17.11 3.75
CA ARG A 194 1.47 -18.19 2.78
C ARG A 194 -0.03 -18.34 2.57
N VAL A 195 -0.42 -18.57 1.33
CA VAL A 195 -1.78 -18.96 0.98
C VAL A 195 -1.91 -20.47 1.18
N ALA A 196 -2.79 -20.87 2.09
CA ALA A 196 -3.11 -22.27 2.38
C ALA A 196 -4.56 -22.55 2.00
N ALA A 197 -4.79 -23.57 1.16
CA ALA A 197 -6.12 -23.91 0.65
C ALA A 197 -6.87 -22.69 0.04
N GLY A 198 -6.14 -21.84 -0.67
CA GLY A 198 -6.70 -20.65 -1.33
C GLY A 198 -6.96 -19.44 -0.42
N THR A 199 -6.58 -19.51 0.87
CA THR A 199 -6.80 -18.43 1.85
C THR A 199 -5.55 -18.08 2.64
N ALA A 200 -5.48 -16.85 3.14
CA ALA A 200 -4.46 -16.40 4.09
C ALA A 200 -5.04 -15.36 5.04
N GLU A 201 -4.45 -15.26 6.22
CA GLU A 201 -4.78 -14.23 7.21
C GLU A 201 -3.50 -13.45 7.56
N LEU A 202 -3.62 -12.12 7.60
CA LEU A 202 -2.55 -11.20 7.97
C LEU A 202 -3.09 -10.19 8.98
N SER A 203 -2.19 -9.72 9.84
CA SER A 203 -2.49 -8.59 10.73
C SER A 203 -1.54 -7.44 10.41
N LEU A 204 -2.08 -6.38 9.83
CA LEU A 204 -1.34 -5.16 9.54
C LEU A 204 -1.22 -4.29 10.80
N PRO A 205 -0.13 -3.52 10.94
CA PRO A 205 -0.01 -2.60 12.06
C PRO A 205 -1.15 -1.58 12.02
N ARG A 206 -1.74 -1.32 13.20
CA ARG A 206 -2.71 -0.25 13.37
C ARG A 206 -1.92 1.05 13.48
N THR A 207 -1.64 1.70 12.38
CA THR A 207 -1.12 3.06 12.42
C THR A 207 -2.32 4.01 12.49
N ALA A 208 -2.38 4.79 13.55
CA ALA A 208 -3.27 5.94 13.55
C ALA A 208 -2.84 6.84 12.37
N GLY A 209 -3.76 7.10 11.46
CA GLY A 209 -3.49 8.05 10.38
C GLY A 209 -3.07 9.37 11.01
N GLU A 210 -1.89 9.88 10.67
CA GLU A 210 -1.47 11.20 11.14
C GLU A 210 -2.46 12.24 10.63
N GLY A 211 -3.12 12.95 11.53
CA GLY A 211 -3.96 14.09 11.19
C GLY A 211 -5.18 13.80 10.29
N GLY A 212 -5.70 12.58 10.26
CA GLY A 212 -6.84 12.23 9.40
C GLY A 212 -6.47 12.00 7.93
N ALA A 213 -5.20 11.82 7.61
CA ALA A 213 -4.73 11.54 6.26
C ALA A 213 -5.42 10.28 5.68
N PRO A 214 -5.82 10.28 4.40
CA PRO A 214 -6.41 9.12 3.75
C PRO A 214 -5.52 7.90 3.84
N ARG A 215 -6.11 6.74 4.08
CA ARG A 215 -5.42 5.45 4.08
C ARG A 215 -5.97 4.56 2.99
N ALA A 216 -5.13 3.69 2.48
CA ALA A 216 -5.52 2.68 1.53
C ALA A 216 -4.89 1.33 1.89
N LEU A 217 -5.42 0.29 1.32
CA LEU A 217 -4.87 -1.06 1.37
C LEU A 217 -4.43 -1.45 -0.03
N ALA A 218 -3.20 -1.96 -0.16
CA ALA A 218 -2.73 -2.67 -1.34
C ALA A 218 -2.48 -4.13 -0.95
N VAL A 219 -2.99 -5.07 -1.75
CA VAL A 219 -2.80 -6.50 -1.57
C VAL A 219 -2.40 -7.11 -2.90
N TRP A 220 -1.38 -7.94 -2.90
CA TRP A 220 -0.97 -8.68 -4.10
C TRP A 220 -0.52 -10.09 -3.75
N VAL A 221 -0.57 -10.96 -4.74
CA VAL A 221 -0.18 -12.35 -4.63
C VAL A 221 0.96 -12.66 -5.60
N THR A 222 1.94 -13.44 -5.15
CA THR A 222 3.07 -13.93 -5.94
C THR A 222 3.10 -15.46 -5.90
N HIS A 223 3.82 -16.09 -6.82
CA HIS A 223 4.27 -17.45 -6.55
C HIS A 223 5.20 -17.45 -5.34
N ARG A 224 5.18 -18.54 -4.58
CA ARG A 224 6.00 -18.66 -3.38
C ARG A 224 7.48 -18.53 -3.70
N GLY A 225 8.15 -17.59 -3.02
CA GLY A 225 9.57 -17.30 -3.21
C GLY A 225 9.89 -16.42 -4.43
N GLU A 226 8.87 -15.95 -5.17
CA GLU A 226 9.02 -15.01 -6.26
C GLU A 226 8.60 -13.60 -5.85
N LEU A 227 9.08 -12.60 -6.58
CA LEU A 227 8.74 -11.19 -6.33
C LEU A 227 7.69 -10.65 -7.30
N ALA A 228 7.60 -11.25 -8.50
CA ALA A 228 6.67 -10.82 -9.54
C ALA A 228 5.22 -11.07 -9.13
N PRO A 229 4.35 -10.05 -9.06
CA PRO A 229 2.95 -10.23 -8.73
C PRO A 229 2.21 -10.92 -9.87
N LEU A 230 1.33 -11.84 -9.49
CA LEU A 230 0.35 -12.45 -10.40
C LEU A 230 -0.91 -11.61 -10.49
N GLN A 231 -1.36 -11.10 -9.34
CA GLN A 231 -2.59 -10.35 -9.22
C GLN A 231 -2.47 -9.35 -8.08
N ALA A 232 -3.15 -8.21 -8.21
CA ALA A 232 -3.23 -7.20 -7.16
C ALA A 232 -4.66 -6.69 -7.00
N THR A 233 -4.95 -6.14 -5.83
CA THR A 233 -6.20 -5.43 -5.51
C THR A 233 -5.95 -4.42 -4.40
N GLY A 234 -6.87 -3.53 -4.18
CA GLY A 234 -6.78 -2.55 -3.11
C GLY A 234 -7.93 -1.57 -3.11
N GLY A 235 -7.82 -0.56 -2.26
CA GLY A 235 -8.82 0.48 -2.16
C GLY A 235 -8.58 1.41 -0.99
N TRP A 236 -9.31 2.53 -1.00
CA TRP A 236 -9.29 3.49 0.10
C TRP A 236 -10.00 2.92 1.33
N LEU A 237 -9.37 3.09 2.50
CA LEU A 237 -9.97 2.81 3.80
C LEU A 237 -10.76 4.04 4.26
N LYS A 238 -11.94 3.80 4.79
CA LYS A 238 -12.84 4.86 5.31
C LYS A 238 -12.44 5.28 6.71
#